data_38d9a772e583f634a1cebd0b9782ec8b
#
_entry.id   38d9a772e583f634a1cebd0b9782ec8b
#
_cell.length_a   1.000
_cell.length_b   1.000
_cell.length_c   1.000
_cell.angle_alpha   90.00
_cell.angle_beta   90.00
_cell.angle_gamma   90.00
#
_symmetry.space_group_name_H-M   'P 1'
#
loop_
_entity.id
_entity.type
_entity.pdbx_description
1 polymer ?
#
loop_
_entity_poly.entity_id
_entity_poly.type
_entity_poly.pdbx_seq_one_letter_code
_entity_poly.pdbx_strand_id
1 'polypeptide(L)'
;MVKLKTVFKDCRIVGLAGIKNSGKTNNLVSLIEDYRQKNKDTAIFAYGMPVSVMKHLKRLGVKEISSMRHLVHKKNCILILDEFQKLKLNDRRYKEDLAEFIDFVYHNNVYVILSSPNIREFNSVIGGVIEKWLLKTVRKDLCVNGSQLKKVVDDYKGKFKSLGAIEVPVNTLLLINDYEEITLNCRYISEADNKADNTNLF
;
A
#
# COMPACT_ATOMS: atom_id res chain seq x y z
N MET A 1 18.50 8.39 -2.30
CA MET A 1 17.72 7.60 -3.31
C MET A 1 16.24 7.84 -3.04
N VAL A 2 15.39 7.92 -4.07
CA VAL A 2 13.95 8.12 -3.87
C VAL A 2 13.36 6.80 -3.38
N LYS A 3 12.82 6.77 -2.17
CA LYS A 3 12.32 5.55 -1.49
C LYS A 3 11.27 4.78 -2.31
N LEU A 4 10.37 5.50 -2.99
CA LEU A 4 9.36 4.85 -3.83
C LEU A 4 9.97 4.14 -5.05
N LYS A 5 11.10 4.62 -5.60
CA LYS A 5 11.84 3.91 -6.66
C LYS A 5 12.45 2.60 -6.14
N THR A 6 12.89 2.57 -4.89
CA THR A 6 13.37 1.33 -4.24
C THR A 6 12.22 0.34 -4.09
N VAL A 7 11.04 0.81 -3.66
CA VAL A 7 9.84 -0.02 -3.53
C VAL A 7 9.49 -0.71 -4.84
N PHE A 8 9.53 0.02 -5.96
CA PHE A 8 9.18 -0.51 -7.29
C PHE A 8 10.35 -1.09 -8.10
N LYS A 9 11.53 -1.25 -7.49
CA LYS A 9 12.65 -1.88 -8.17
C LYS A 9 12.27 -3.33 -8.57
N ASP A 10 12.32 -3.61 -9.85
CA ASP A 10 12.05 -4.93 -10.45
C ASP A 10 10.65 -5.49 -10.18
N CYS A 11 9.67 -4.63 -9.85
CA CYS A 11 8.29 -5.06 -9.62
C CYS A 11 7.29 -3.96 -9.99
N ARG A 12 6.04 -4.35 -10.21
CA ARG A 12 4.93 -3.42 -10.50
C ARG A 12 3.83 -3.44 -9.46
N ILE A 13 3.59 -4.58 -8.83
CA ILE A 13 2.50 -4.77 -7.88
C ILE A 13 3.09 -5.05 -6.49
N VAL A 14 2.88 -4.11 -5.59
CA VAL A 14 3.38 -4.15 -4.21
C VAL A 14 2.22 -4.22 -3.24
N GLY A 15 2.27 -5.16 -2.30
CA GLY A 15 1.33 -5.26 -1.19
C GLY A 15 1.83 -4.52 0.05
N LEU A 16 1.02 -3.64 0.62
CA LEU A 16 1.29 -3.01 1.91
C LEU A 16 0.39 -3.63 2.98
N ALA A 17 0.93 -4.55 3.74
CA ALA A 17 0.23 -5.28 4.79
C ALA A 17 0.56 -4.77 6.19
N GLY A 18 -0.45 -4.76 7.07
CA GLY A 18 -0.30 -4.40 8.47
C GLY A 18 -1.65 -4.31 9.17
N ILE A 19 -1.66 -4.46 10.48
CA ILE A 19 -2.88 -4.33 11.28
C ILE A 19 -3.47 -2.93 11.19
N LYS A 20 -4.73 -2.77 11.58
CA LYS A 20 -5.39 -1.46 11.69
C LYS A 20 -4.56 -0.55 12.60
N ASN A 21 -4.51 0.73 12.30
CA ASN A 21 -3.77 1.77 13.05
C ASN A 21 -2.24 1.55 13.12
N SER A 22 -1.65 0.71 12.27
CA SER A 22 -0.19 0.53 12.22
C SER A 22 0.55 1.64 11.47
N GLY A 23 -0.15 2.66 10.97
CA GLY A 23 0.45 3.79 10.25
C GLY A 23 0.65 3.57 8.74
N LYS A 24 -0.04 2.61 8.10
CA LYS A 24 0.07 2.33 6.66
C LYS A 24 -0.17 3.56 5.81
N THR A 25 -1.31 4.21 6.00
CA THR A 25 -1.70 5.39 5.22
C THR A 25 -0.69 6.53 5.40
N ASN A 26 -0.21 6.78 6.62
CA ASN A 26 0.83 7.77 6.89
C ASN A 26 2.13 7.48 6.16
N ASN A 27 2.53 6.21 6.12
CA ASN A 27 3.73 5.81 5.39
C ASN A 27 3.55 5.94 3.88
N LEU A 28 2.36 5.64 3.34
CA LEU A 28 2.05 5.89 1.92
C LEU A 28 2.18 7.37 1.56
N VAL A 29 1.65 8.25 2.39
CA VAL A 29 1.77 9.70 2.18
C VAL A 29 3.22 10.13 2.19
N SER A 30 4.02 9.68 3.17
CA SER A 30 5.44 10.01 3.25
C SER A 30 6.25 9.49 2.06
N LEU A 31 5.90 8.32 1.52
CA LEU A 31 6.50 7.81 0.27
C LEU A 31 6.17 8.71 -0.93
N ILE A 32 4.92 9.18 -1.02
CA ILE A 32 4.48 10.09 -2.08
C ILE A 32 5.19 11.44 -1.95
N GLU A 33 5.28 12.00 -0.76
CA GLU A 33 5.98 13.26 -0.49
C GLU A 33 7.45 13.19 -0.93
N ASP A 34 8.18 12.16 -0.48
CA ASP A 34 9.58 11.94 -0.86
C ASP A 34 9.73 11.79 -2.39
N TYR A 35 8.80 11.10 -3.03
CA TYR A 35 8.82 10.92 -4.48
C TYR A 35 8.56 12.24 -5.23
N ARG A 36 7.58 13.03 -4.79
CA ARG A 36 7.21 14.31 -5.42
C ARG A 36 8.30 15.36 -5.36
N GLN A 37 9.14 15.35 -4.34
CA GLN A 37 10.28 16.28 -4.26
C GLN A 37 11.22 16.18 -5.47
N LYS A 38 11.32 15.01 -6.10
CA LYS A 38 12.25 14.73 -7.20
C LYS A 38 11.58 14.36 -8.52
N ASN A 39 10.28 14.04 -8.54
CA ASN A 39 9.55 13.54 -9.70
C ASN A 39 8.18 14.22 -9.80
N LYS A 40 8.18 15.45 -10.32
CA LYS A 40 6.97 16.28 -10.39
C LYS A 40 5.99 15.82 -11.48
N ASP A 41 6.51 15.26 -12.58
CA ASP A 41 5.72 15.00 -13.79
C ASP A 41 4.99 13.64 -13.79
N THR A 42 5.40 12.70 -12.94
CA THR A 42 4.76 11.38 -12.88
C THR A 42 3.31 11.51 -12.39
N ALA A 43 2.35 11.01 -13.15
CA ALA A 43 0.97 10.96 -12.71
C ALA A 43 0.82 9.98 -11.54
N ILE A 44 0.20 10.42 -10.44
CA ILE A 44 -0.13 9.57 -9.29
C ILE A 44 -1.63 9.63 -9.08
N PHE A 45 -2.25 8.46 -8.98
CA PHE A 45 -3.68 8.29 -8.69
C PHE A 45 -3.87 7.59 -7.37
N ALA A 46 -4.89 7.97 -6.60
CA ALA A 46 -5.21 7.35 -5.32
C ALA A 46 -6.69 7.01 -5.23
N TYR A 47 -6.98 5.84 -4.62
CA TYR A 47 -8.31 5.33 -4.33
C TYR A 47 -8.40 4.92 -2.85
N GLY A 48 -9.56 5.14 -2.23
CA GLY A 48 -9.85 4.67 -0.88
C GLY A 48 -9.16 5.42 0.26
N MET A 49 -8.46 6.51 -0.05
CA MET A 49 -7.81 7.33 0.97
C MET A 49 -8.83 8.09 1.82
N PRO A 50 -8.59 8.27 3.14
CA PRO A 50 -9.38 9.17 3.98
C PRO A 50 -9.45 10.59 3.40
N VAL A 51 -10.56 11.29 3.59
CA VAL A 51 -10.80 12.63 3.01
C VAL A 51 -9.71 13.64 3.42
N SER A 52 -9.30 13.64 4.69
CA SER A 52 -8.23 14.52 5.20
C SER A 52 -6.91 14.27 4.50
N VAL A 53 -6.54 12.99 4.35
CA VAL A 53 -5.34 12.54 3.63
C VAL A 53 -5.43 12.93 2.16
N MET A 54 -6.57 12.69 1.52
CA MET A 54 -6.74 13.02 0.10
C MET A 54 -6.64 14.53 -0.15
N LYS A 55 -7.15 15.36 0.76
CA LYS A 55 -6.99 16.82 0.70
C LYS A 55 -5.50 17.23 0.69
N HIS A 56 -4.67 16.58 1.50
CA HIS A 56 -3.23 16.80 1.51
C HIS A 56 -2.57 16.31 0.22
N LEU A 57 -2.88 15.08 -0.21
CA LEU A 57 -2.33 14.49 -1.42
C LEU A 57 -2.67 15.28 -2.71
N LYS A 58 -3.84 15.88 -2.79
CA LYS A 58 -4.23 16.78 -3.90
C LYS A 58 -3.29 17.99 -4.03
N ARG A 59 -2.78 18.53 -2.92
CA ARG A 59 -1.79 19.62 -2.94
C ARG A 59 -0.43 19.17 -3.51
N LEU A 60 -0.15 17.87 -3.45
CA LEU A 60 1.02 17.24 -4.06
C LEU A 60 0.77 16.80 -5.51
N GLY A 61 -0.37 17.16 -6.11
CA GLY A 61 -0.73 16.79 -7.47
C GLY A 61 -1.17 15.34 -7.64
N VAL A 62 -1.58 14.66 -6.55
CA VAL A 62 -2.21 13.33 -6.63
C VAL A 62 -3.66 13.48 -7.03
N LYS A 63 -4.12 12.67 -7.97
CA LYS A 63 -5.50 12.67 -8.47
C LYS A 63 -6.29 11.56 -7.78
N GLU A 64 -7.42 11.94 -7.20
CA GLU A 64 -8.38 10.98 -6.65
C GLU A 64 -9.14 10.28 -7.76
N ILE A 65 -9.33 8.97 -7.62
CA ILE A 65 -10.21 8.19 -8.50
C ILE A 65 -11.28 7.51 -7.65
N SER A 66 -12.50 7.45 -8.18
CA SER A 66 -13.64 6.78 -7.55
C SER A 66 -13.94 5.41 -8.19
N SER A 67 -13.32 5.10 -9.32
CA SER A 67 -13.50 3.85 -10.05
C SER A 67 -12.27 3.53 -10.88
N MET A 68 -11.99 2.24 -11.10
CA MET A 68 -10.94 1.76 -12.00
C MET A 68 -11.17 2.19 -13.46
N ARG A 69 -12.43 2.42 -13.86
CA ARG A 69 -12.76 2.91 -15.21
C ARG A 69 -12.08 4.24 -15.55
N HIS A 70 -11.75 5.07 -14.56
CA HIS A 70 -11.01 6.31 -14.77
C HIS A 70 -9.56 6.11 -15.20
N LEU A 71 -9.07 4.89 -15.14
CA LEU A 71 -7.68 4.54 -15.45
C LEU A 71 -7.48 3.94 -16.84
N VAL A 72 -8.54 3.52 -17.53
CA VAL A 72 -8.48 2.72 -18.79
C VAL A 72 -7.50 3.27 -19.84
N HIS A 73 -7.28 4.58 -19.86
CA HIS A 73 -6.37 5.21 -20.83
C HIS A 73 -5.10 5.79 -20.18
N LYS A 74 -4.85 5.49 -18.90
CA LYS A 74 -3.69 6.04 -18.20
C LYS A 74 -2.48 5.14 -18.39
N LYS A 75 -1.33 5.74 -18.66
CA LYS A 75 -0.04 5.05 -18.86
C LYS A 75 1.04 5.72 -18.04
N ASN A 76 2.11 4.98 -17.74
CA ASN A 76 3.29 5.50 -17.05
C ASN A 76 2.94 6.23 -15.74
N CYS A 77 2.12 5.62 -14.90
CA CYS A 77 1.61 6.24 -13.69
C CYS A 77 1.79 5.33 -12.46
N ILE A 78 1.60 5.94 -11.29
CA ILE A 78 1.57 5.24 -10.00
C ILE A 78 0.13 5.24 -9.51
N LEU A 79 -0.33 4.08 -9.05
CA LEU A 79 -1.65 3.85 -8.51
C LEU A 79 -1.55 3.39 -7.05
N ILE A 80 -2.17 4.11 -6.16
CA ILE A 80 -2.27 3.77 -4.75
C ILE A 80 -3.71 3.34 -4.46
N LEU A 81 -3.91 2.09 -4.12
CA LEU A 81 -5.21 1.52 -3.78
C LEU A 81 -5.24 1.23 -2.28
N ASP A 82 -5.61 2.23 -1.48
CA ASP A 82 -5.93 2.02 -0.08
C ASP A 82 -7.34 1.44 0.02
N GLU A 83 -7.55 0.46 0.89
CA GLU A 83 -8.78 -0.31 0.95
C GLU A 83 -9.16 -1.02 -0.38
N PHE A 84 -8.18 -1.64 -1.05
CA PHE A 84 -8.38 -2.30 -2.35
C PHE A 84 -9.50 -3.36 -2.34
N GLN A 85 -9.86 -3.90 -1.18
CA GLN A 85 -10.96 -4.85 -1.03
C GLN A 85 -12.31 -4.29 -1.52
N LYS A 86 -12.49 -2.98 -1.52
CA LYS A 86 -13.70 -2.33 -2.06
C LYS A 86 -13.82 -2.49 -3.58
N LEU A 87 -12.72 -2.80 -4.26
CA LEU A 87 -12.68 -3.09 -5.70
C LEU A 87 -13.01 -4.56 -6.02
N LYS A 88 -13.21 -5.39 -4.99
CA LYS A 88 -13.52 -6.83 -5.09
C LYS A 88 -12.48 -7.68 -5.85
N LEU A 89 -11.29 -7.17 -6.10
CA LEU A 89 -10.20 -7.89 -6.80
C LEU A 89 -9.77 -9.17 -6.10
N ASN A 90 -10.07 -9.32 -4.82
CA ASN A 90 -9.77 -10.48 -3.99
C ASN A 90 -10.89 -11.55 -3.98
N ASP A 91 -12.00 -11.31 -4.66
CA ASP A 91 -13.12 -12.25 -4.73
C ASP A 91 -12.95 -13.22 -5.92
N ARG A 92 -12.99 -14.53 -5.65
CA ARG A 92 -12.84 -15.56 -6.67
C ARG A 92 -13.87 -15.49 -7.80
N ARG A 93 -15.02 -14.86 -7.56
CA ARG A 93 -16.07 -14.63 -8.56
C ARG A 93 -15.67 -13.58 -9.61
N TYR A 94 -14.70 -12.75 -9.30
CA TYR A 94 -14.20 -11.66 -10.16
C TYR A 94 -12.79 -11.94 -10.69
N LYS A 95 -12.51 -13.20 -11.05
CA LYS A 95 -11.20 -13.59 -11.61
C LYS A 95 -10.87 -12.85 -12.91
N GLU A 96 -11.86 -12.59 -13.73
CA GLU A 96 -11.72 -11.84 -14.98
C GLU A 96 -11.34 -10.40 -14.69
N ASP A 97 -12.00 -9.74 -13.74
CA ASP A 97 -11.67 -8.38 -13.31
C ASP A 97 -10.22 -8.28 -12.81
N LEU A 98 -9.73 -9.30 -12.09
CA LEU A 98 -8.34 -9.35 -11.64
C LEU A 98 -7.38 -9.54 -12.80
N ALA A 99 -7.69 -10.40 -13.76
CA ALA A 99 -6.88 -10.61 -14.95
C ALA A 99 -6.80 -9.34 -15.79
N GLU A 100 -7.92 -8.67 -16.05
CA GLU A 100 -7.96 -7.38 -16.73
C GLU A 100 -7.16 -6.30 -15.99
N PHE A 101 -7.22 -6.29 -14.66
CA PHE A 101 -6.41 -5.37 -13.86
C PHE A 101 -4.91 -5.63 -14.01
N ILE A 102 -4.48 -6.90 -13.99
CA ILE A 102 -3.09 -7.28 -14.18
C ILE A 102 -2.62 -6.86 -15.58
N ASP A 103 -3.38 -7.19 -16.59
CA ASP A 103 -3.09 -6.81 -17.98
C ASP A 103 -2.98 -5.29 -18.13
N PHE A 104 -3.90 -4.54 -17.53
CA PHE A 104 -3.83 -3.09 -17.48
C PHE A 104 -2.52 -2.59 -16.87
N VAL A 105 -2.10 -3.16 -15.73
CA VAL A 105 -0.88 -2.77 -15.01
C VAL A 105 0.35 -2.95 -15.89
N TYR A 106 0.49 -4.11 -16.53
CA TYR A 106 1.68 -4.43 -17.32
C TYR A 106 1.70 -3.73 -18.69
N HIS A 107 0.60 -3.74 -19.43
CA HIS A 107 0.54 -3.12 -20.76
C HIS A 107 0.62 -1.60 -20.72
N ASN A 108 0.20 -0.96 -19.63
CA ASN A 108 0.21 0.49 -19.53
C ASN A 108 1.35 1.05 -18.68
N ASN A 109 2.31 0.21 -18.27
CA ASN A 109 3.44 0.62 -17.44
C ASN A 109 2.97 1.34 -16.15
N VAL A 110 2.05 0.71 -15.43
CA VAL A 110 1.50 1.22 -14.17
C VAL A 110 2.20 0.54 -13.00
N TYR A 111 2.52 1.30 -11.97
CA TYR A 111 3.05 0.81 -10.71
C TYR A 111 1.98 0.91 -9.64
N VAL A 112 1.76 -0.15 -8.89
CA VAL A 112 0.61 -0.25 -7.98
C VAL A 112 1.05 -0.57 -6.56
N ILE A 113 0.51 0.15 -5.58
CA ILE A 113 0.54 -0.27 -4.17
C ILE A 113 -0.88 -0.63 -3.75
N LEU A 114 -1.06 -1.87 -3.32
CA LEU A 114 -2.30 -2.38 -2.74
C LEU A 114 -2.21 -2.34 -1.22
N SER A 115 -3.11 -1.64 -0.56
CA SER A 115 -3.19 -1.59 0.90
C SER A 115 -4.58 -1.99 1.39
N SER A 116 -4.65 -2.63 2.55
CA SER A 116 -5.91 -2.93 3.22
C SER A 116 -5.77 -2.73 4.73
N PRO A 117 -6.81 -2.24 5.42
CA PRO A 117 -6.88 -2.22 6.88
C PRO A 117 -7.02 -3.62 7.49
N ASN A 118 -7.45 -4.59 6.68
CA ASN A 118 -7.66 -5.96 7.08
C ASN A 118 -6.63 -6.89 6.40
N ILE A 119 -5.74 -7.48 7.18
CA ILE A 119 -4.70 -8.40 6.68
C ILE A 119 -5.31 -9.60 5.95
N ARG A 120 -6.50 -10.06 6.35
CA ARG A 120 -7.17 -11.23 5.75
C ARG A 120 -7.58 -11.00 4.29
N GLU A 121 -7.66 -9.76 3.85
CA GLU A 121 -7.93 -9.44 2.44
C GLU A 121 -6.77 -9.85 1.51
N PHE A 122 -5.56 -9.99 2.03
CA PHE A 122 -4.42 -10.56 1.31
C PHE A 122 -4.50 -12.09 1.28
N ASN A 123 -5.57 -12.61 0.67
CA ASN A 123 -5.79 -14.04 0.49
C ASN A 123 -4.93 -14.64 -0.66
N SER A 124 -5.15 -15.89 -0.99
CA SER A 124 -4.38 -16.58 -2.04
C SER A 124 -4.58 -16.00 -3.44
N VAL A 125 -5.70 -15.33 -3.70
CA VAL A 125 -6.02 -14.76 -5.02
C VAL A 125 -5.19 -13.50 -5.25
N ILE A 126 -5.39 -12.48 -4.40
CA ILE A 126 -4.67 -11.22 -4.56
C ILE A 126 -3.20 -11.34 -4.15
N GLY A 127 -2.89 -12.18 -3.16
CA GLY A 127 -1.51 -12.43 -2.74
C GLY A 127 -0.66 -13.06 -3.84
N GLY A 128 -1.28 -13.83 -4.75
CA GLY A 128 -0.58 -14.46 -5.87
C GLY A 128 -0.07 -13.50 -6.94
N VAL A 129 -0.61 -12.27 -7.00
CA VAL A 129 -0.18 -11.24 -7.96
C VAL A 129 0.73 -10.19 -7.34
N ILE A 130 0.95 -10.24 -6.04
CA ILE A 130 1.86 -9.32 -5.35
C ILE A 130 3.30 -9.80 -5.52
N GLU A 131 4.13 -8.94 -6.07
CA GLU A 131 5.54 -9.25 -6.37
C GLU A 131 6.46 -8.88 -5.22
N LYS A 132 6.12 -7.83 -4.46
CA LYS A 132 6.85 -7.39 -3.27
C LYS A 132 5.93 -7.04 -2.12
N TRP A 133 6.45 -7.17 -0.91
CA TRP A 133 5.72 -6.84 0.30
C TRP A 133 6.38 -5.71 1.06
N LEU A 134 5.59 -4.69 1.37
CA LEU A 134 5.86 -3.71 2.41
C LEU A 134 5.10 -4.12 3.66
N LEU A 135 5.79 -4.30 4.76
CA LEU A 135 5.16 -4.68 6.01
C LEU A 135 5.21 -3.55 7.03
N LYS A 136 4.08 -3.41 7.71
CA LYS A 136 3.93 -2.77 9.01
C LYS A 136 3.80 -3.86 10.05
N THR A 137 3.31 -3.54 11.24
CA THR A 137 3.03 -4.56 12.26
C THR A 137 2.03 -5.58 11.72
N VAL A 138 2.46 -6.84 11.61
CA VAL A 138 1.68 -7.97 11.10
C VAL A 138 1.70 -9.11 12.11
N ARG A 139 0.54 -9.65 12.45
CA ARG A 139 0.38 -10.81 13.29
C ARG A 139 0.12 -12.06 12.45
N LYS A 140 0.82 -13.14 12.75
CA LYS A 140 0.73 -14.42 12.05
C LYS A 140 -0.68 -15.04 12.08
N ASP A 141 -1.37 -14.91 13.21
CA ASP A 141 -2.73 -15.45 13.43
C ASP A 141 -3.81 -14.72 12.60
N LEU A 142 -3.50 -13.51 12.11
CA LEU A 142 -4.38 -12.76 11.22
C LEU A 142 -4.16 -13.06 9.74
N CYS A 143 -3.05 -13.71 9.37
CA CYS A 143 -2.77 -14.08 8.00
C CYS A 143 -3.62 -15.28 7.57
N VAL A 144 -4.10 -15.27 6.33
CA VAL A 144 -4.85 -16.39 5.75
C VAL A 144 -3.93 -17.60 5.57
N ASN A 145 -4.35 -18.77 6.02
CA ASN A 145 -3.58 -20.00 5.83
C ASN A 145 -3.35 -20.27 4.33
N GLY A 146 -2.12 -20.63 3.97
CA GLY A 146 -1.72 -20.86 2.59
C GLY A 146 -1.54 -19.60 1.75
N SER A 147 -1.75 -18.38 2.30
CA SER A 147 -1.46 -17.13 1.59
C SER A 147 0.04 -16.88 1.49
N GLN A 148 0.43 -16.12 0.44
CA GLN A 148 1.82 -15.68 0.27
C GLN A 148 2.28 -14.81 1.44
N LEU A 149 1.43 -13.92 1.94
CA LEU A 149 1.74 -13.09 3.10
C LEU A 149 2.08 -13.94 4.33
N LYS A 150 1.35 -15.03 4.57
CA LYS A 150 1.64 -15.92 5.70
C LYS A 150 3.02 -16.55 5.56
N LYS A 151 3.39 -17.02 4.37
CA LYS A 151 4.73 -17.57 4.10
C LYS A 151 5.80 -16.54 4.40
N VAL A 152 5.65 -15.32 3.88
CA VAL A 152 6.57 -14.20 4.12
C VAL A 152 6.74 -13.90 5.61
N VAL A 153 5.64 -13.89 6.38
CA VAL A 153 5.69 -13.67 7.83
C VAL A 153 6.36 -14.84 8.56
N ASP A 154 6.12 -16.07 8.13
CA ASP A 154 6.72 -17.26 8.73
C ASP A 154 8.24 -17.31 8.48
N ASP A 155 8.68 -16.97 7.28
CA ASP A 155 10.08 -17.05 6.84
C ASP A 155 10.93 -15.87 7.35
N TYR A 156 10.30 -14.75 7.73
CA TYR A 156 11.03 -13.56 8.18
C TYR A 156 11.78 -13.82 9.49
N LYS A 157 13.11 -13.61 9.45
CA LYS A 157 14.05 -13.81 10.58
C LYS A 157 14.68 -12.50 11.07
N GLY A 158 14.20 -11.36 10.59
CA GLY A 158 14.79 -10.05 10.93
C GLY A 158 14.54 -9.59 12.37
N LYS A 159 15.16 -8.48 12.73
CA LYS A 159 15.18 -7.92 14.10
C LYS A 159 13.81 -7.53 14.67
N PHE A 160 12.84 -7.28 13.80
CA PHE A 160 11.49 -6.88 14.23
C PHE A 160 10.55 -8.06 14.50
N LYS A 161 11.07 -9.28 14.54
CA LYS A 161 10.22 -10.44 14.80
C LYS A 161 10.10 -10.71 16.28
N SER A 162 8.87 -10.68 16.77
CA SER A 162 8.48 -11.21 18.09
C SER A 162 7.70 -12.52 17.95
N LEU A 163 7.34 -13.16 19.06
CA LEU A 163 6.57 -14.40 19.05
C LEU A 163 5.20 -14.19 18.35
N GLY A 164 5.05 -14.77 17.18
CA GLY A 164 3.82 -14.71 16.39
C GLY A 164 3.52 -13.37 15.67
N ALA A 165 4.47 -12.42 15.70
CA ALA A 165 4.29 -11.14 15.01
C ALA A 165 5.58 -10.60 14.38
N ILE A 166 5.44 -9.76 13.35
CA ILE A 166 6.45 -8.80 12.90
C ILE A 166 5.99 -7.44 13.40
N GLU A 167 6.77 -6.82 14.29
CA GLU A 167 6.47 -5.52 14.89
C GLU A 167 7.36 -4.45 14.26
N VAL A 168 6.77 -3.57 13.48
CA VAL A 168 7.50 -2.54 12.72
C VAL A 168 7.20 -1.16 13.31
N PRO A 169 8.23 -0.34 13.64
CA PRO A 169 8.03 1.02 14.13
C PRO A 169 7.13 1.86 13.24
N VAL A 170 6.41 2.84 13.83
CA VAL A 170 5.39 3.64 13.11
C VAL A 170 5.96 4.36 11.89
N ASN A 171 7.19 4.85 11.98
CA ASN A 171 7.88 5.57 10.90
C ASN A 171 8.70 4.68 9.96
N THR A 172 8.56 3.37 10.04
CA THR A 172 9.33 2.40 9.26
C THR A 172 8.39 1.54 8.41
N LEU A 173 8.81 1.24 7.19
CA LEU A 173 8.30 0.16 6.35
C LEU A 173 9.37 -0.89 6.20
N LEU A 174 8.99 -2.15 6.31
CA LEU A 174 9.88 -3.27 6.07
C LEU A 174 9.64 -3.81 4.65
N LEU A 175 10.64 -3.68 3.78
CA LEU A 175 10.63 -4.25 2.43
C LEU A 175 11.21 -5.66 2.51
N ILE A 176 10.40 -6.67 2.25
CA ILE A 176 10.76 -8.05 2.57
C ILE A 176 11.74 -8.67 1.57
N ASN A 177 11.59 -8.45 0.29
CA ASN A 177 12.38 -9.17 -0.71
C ASN A 177 13.87 -8.81 -0.66
N ASP A 178 14.17 -7.59 -0.24
CA ASP A 178 15.55 -7.09 -0.14
C ASP A 178 16.03 -7.01 1.32
N TYR A 179 15.21 -7.40 2.30
CA TYR A 179 15.43 -7.22 3.74
C TYR A 179 15.79 -5.78 4.13
N GLU A 180 15.37 -4.82 3.31
CA GLU A 180 15.64 -3.40 3.53
C GLU A 180 14.60 -2.76 4.45
N GLU A 181 15.08 -1.96 5.39
CA GLU A 181 14.24 -1.11 6.21
C GLU A 181 14.15 0.29 5.58
N ILE A 182 12.93 0.69 5.26
CA ILE A 182 12.67 2.02 4.74
C ILE A 182 12.19 2.89 5.89
N THR A 183 13.07 3.71 6.45
CA THR A 183 12.68 4.72 7.45
C THR A 183 12.12 5.95 6.76
N LEU A 184 10.95 6.39 7.21
CA LEU A 184 10.19 7.51 6.66
C LEU A 184 10.09 8.65 7.69
N ASN A 185 10.18 9.88 7.21
CA ASN A 185 9.92 11.06 8.05
C ASN A 185 8.40 11.35 8.05
N CYS A 186 7.67 10.72 8.95
CA CYS A 186 6.21 10.82 9.05
C CYS A 186 5.75 12.04 9.87
N ARG A 187 6.37 13.21 9.70
CA ARG A 187 6.07 14.38 10.55
C ARG A 187 4.69 15.02 10.32
N TYR A 188 4.06 14.79 9.18
CA TYR A 188 2.96 15.66 8.74
C TYR A 188 1.55 15.20 9.13
N ILE A 189 1.33 13.90 9.33
CA ILE A 189 -0.02 13.37 9.49
C ILE A 189 -0.46 13.23 10.94
N SER A 190 0.47 13.10 11.89
CA SER A 190 0.12 13.03 13.32
C SER A 190 -0.68 14.25 13.81
N GLU A 191 -0.48 15.42 13.20
CA GLU A 191 -1.25 16.62 13.53
C GLU A 191 -2.60 16.70 12.82
N ALA A 192 -2.73 16.13 11.62
CA ALA A 192 -3.97 16.16 10.85
C ALA A 192 -4.96 15.09 11.34
N ASP A 193 -4.48 13.90 11.68
CA ASP A 193 -5.32 12.82 12.23
C ASP A 193 -5.81 13.16 13.65
N ASN A 194 -4.97 13.76 14.49
CA ASN A 194 -5.36 14.24 15.82
C ASN A 194 -6.42 15.36 15.78
N LYS A 195 -6.48 16.14 14.71
CA LYS A 195 -7.53 17.18 14.55
C LYS A 195 -8.82 16.61 13.97
N ALA A 196 -8.77 15.56 13.15
CA ALA A 196 -9.95 14.92 12.58
C ALA A 196 -10.70 14.07 13.62
N ASP A 197 -9.99 13.37 14.50
CA ASP A 197 -10.59 12.58 15.57
C ASP A 197 -11.26 13.45 16.66
N ASN A 198 -10.79 14.67 16.86
CA ASN A 198 -11.39 15.60 17.83
C ASN A 198 -12.61 16.37 17.31
N THR A 199 -12.90 16.35 16.01
CA THR A 199 -14.09 17.03 15.44
C THR A 199 -15.29 16.13 15.26
N ASN A 200 -15.17 14.83 15.47
CA ASN A 200 -16.28 13.86 15.39
C ASN A 200 -16.80 13.38 16.76
N LEU A 201 -16.49 14.10 17.84
CA LEU A 201 -16.94 13.77 19.22
C LEU A 201 -17.94 14.79 19.78
N PHE A 202 -18.63 15.56 18.91
CA PHE A 202 -19.78 16.38 19.34
C PHE A 202 -20.93 16.27 18.35
#